data_1d1f7c371546cba5d91bb0db21aad0e3
#
_entry.id   1d1f7c371546cba5d91bb0db21aad0e3
#
_cell.length_a   1.000
_cell.length_b   1.000
_cell.length_c   1.000
_cell.angle_alpha   90.00
_cell.angle_beta   90.00
_cell.angle_gamma   90.00
#
_symmetry.space_group_name_H-M   'P 1'
#
loop_
_entity.id
_entity.type
_entity.pdbx_description
1 polymer ?
#
loop_
_entity_poly.entity_id
_entity_poly.type
_entity_poly.pdbx_seq_one_letter_code
_entity_poly.pdbx_strand_id
1 'polypeptide(L)'
;WDNYGIDLLKSDDLINWKSVTFDFRKGSSIFCDPESPDVYKDWSKINRVWAPQIFWDPNYQWSDGKKGGYFIYYSLWNRDEEAYDRMYYSYADETFTRLTKPRLLFDWGYATIDADINYLPADGLYHMMIKKEGGKPGLFTSTAPSLTGPWSLPDDEDYIDFEGNKKCEGVSAFQLAGDDSWHIGYIEYSSNPKHYRICRADKYMRNFNNPTDIKGVNGPQHGSFMRLTKKEYKKLEKWGKSRESH
;
A
#
# COMPACT_ATOMS: atom_id res chain seq x y z
N TRP A 1 -10.62 -15.14 5.09
CA TRP A 1 -9.74 -13.99 4.85
C TRP A 1 -10.46 -12.66 5.12
N ASP A 2 -11.34 -12.63 6.11
CA ASP A 2 -12.02 -11.43 6.52
C ASP A 2 -11.06 -10.59 7.40
N ASN A 3 -11.01 -9.29 7.14
CA ASN A 3 -10.29 -8.30 7.94
C ASN A 3 -11.14 -7.02 7.97
N TYR A 4 -11.34 -6.47 9.16
CA TYR A 4 -12.40 -5.47 9.38
C TYR A 4 -11.86 -4.06 9.66
N GLY A 5 -10.56 -3.87 9.58
CA GLY A 5 -9.97 -2.59 9.91
C GLY A 5 -8.50 -2.52 9.61
N ILE A 6 -7.86 -1.46 10.09
CA ILE A 6 -6.43 -1.20 9.92
C ILE A 6 -5.77 -0.98 11.26
N ASP A 7 -4.51 -1.43 11.35
CA ASP A 7 -3.59 -1.10 12.43
C ASP A 7 -2.56 -0.09 11.92
N LEU A 8 -2.47 1.06 12.57
CA LEU A 8 -1.46 2.05 12.30
C LEU A 8 -0.38 1.96 13.36
N LEU A 9 0.87 1.77 12.93
CA LEU A 9 2.01 1.59 13.81
C LEU A 9 2.97 2.75 13.69
N LYS A 10 3.47 3.25 14.84
CA LYS A 10 4.47 4.31 14.91
C LYS A 10 5.63 3.89 15.81
N SER A 11 6.85 4.20 15.35
CA SER A 11 8.07 3.97 16.10
C SER A 11 9.05 5.11 15.88
N ASP A 12 9.77 5.49 16.94
CA ASP A 12 10.87 6.45 16.88
C ASP A 12 12.24 5.76 16.73
N ASP A 13 12.27 4.42 16.77
CA ASP A 13 13.53 3.67 16.79
C ASP A 13 13.50 2.36 16.00
N LEU A 14 12.39 2.04 15.34
CA LEU A 14 12.12 0.84 14.56
C LEU A 14 12.17 -0.48 15.36
N ILE A 15 12.26 -0.38 16.67
CA ILE A 15 12.31 -1.51 17.61
C ILE A 15 11.06 -1.54 18.49
N ASN A 16 10.72 -0.38 19.05
CA ASN A 16 9.57 -0.23 19.93
C ASN A 16 8.44 0.44 19.16
N TRP A 17 7.30 -0.25 19.02
CA TRP A 17 6.18 0.19 18.23
C TRP A 17 4.96 0.46 19.12
N LYS A 18 4.26 1.54 18.79
CA LYS A 18 2.92 1.84 19.28
C LYS A 18 1.94 1.57 18.16
N SER A 19 0.80 0.95 18.46
CA SER A 19 -0.25 0.69 17.49
C SER A 19 -1.56 1.34 17.90
N VAL A 20 -2.32 1.76 16.89
CA VAL A 20 -3.72 2.19 17.02
C VAL A 20 -4.54 1.39 16.02
N THR A 21 -5.60 0.76 16.48
CA THR A 21 -6.50 -0.08 15.67
C THR A 21 -7.79 0.68 15.36
N PHE A 22 -8.15 0.73 14.10
CA PHE A 22 -9.45 1.23 13.62
C PHE A 22 -10.28 0.06 13.09
N ASP A 23 -11.25 -0.41 13.87
CA ASP A 23 -12.22 -1.43 13.46
C ASP A 23 -13.43 -0.75 12.78
N PHE A 24 -13.51 -0.85 11.47
CA PHE A 24 -14.50 -0.16 10.65
C PHE A 24 -15.94 -0.64 10.90
N ARG A 25 -16.11 -1.86 11.44
CA ARG A 25 -17.45 -2.36 11.84
C ARG A 25 -18.10 -1.54 12.96
N LYS A 26 -17.31 -0.73 13.67
CA LYS A 26 -17.86 0.20 14.68
C LYS A 26 -18.59 1.39 14.06
N GLY A 27 -18.57 1.50 12.71
CA GLY A 27 -19.28 2.53 11.97
C GLY A 27 -18.67 3.91 12.08
N SER A 28 -19.46 4.90 11.74
CA SER A 28 -19.02 6.31 11.61
C SER A 28 -18.38 6.89 12.85
N SER A 29 -18.63 6.33 14.03
CA SER A 29 -18.14 6.85 15.31
C SER A 29 -16.61 6.81 15.48
N ILE A 30 -15.91 6.00 14.70
CA ILE A 30 -14.44 5.95 14.75
C ILE A 30 -13.75 7.02 13.92
N PHE A 31 -14.51 7.72 13.05
CA PHE A 31 -13.95 8.71 12.13
C PHE A 31 -14.11 10.14 12.69
N CYS A 32 -13.15 11.00 12.36
CA CYS A 32 -13.08 12.36 12.91
C CYS A 32 -13.84 13.41 12.10
N ASP A 33 -14.48 13.03 10.99
CA ASP A 33 -15.25 13.90 10.09
C ASP A 33 -16.71 13.41 9.98
N PRO A 34 -17.51 13.55 11.06
CA PRO A 34 -18.88 13.02 11.13
C PRO A 34 -19.80 13.56 10.03
N GLU A 35 -19.56 14.77 9.55
CA GLU A 35 -20.34 15.42 8.49
C GLU A 35 -20.06 14.86 7.09
N SER A 36 -18.95 14.12 6.90
CA SER A 36 -18.66 13.47 5.63
C SER A 36 -19.64 12.33 5.38
N PRO A 37 -20.06 12.09 4.11
CA PRO A 37 -20.97 11.00 3.79
C PRO A 37 -20.40 9.64 4.20
N ASP A 38 -21.26 8.76 4.69
CA ASP A 38 -20.91 7.36 4.88
C ASP A 38 -20.85 6.65 3.53
N VAL A 39 -19.81 5.82 3.31
CA VAL A 39 -19.68 5.02 2.09
C VAL A 39 -20.57 3.78 2.13
N TYR A 40 -20.97 3.33 3.33
CA TYR A 40 -21.86 2.19 3.54
C TYR A 40 -23.02 2.54 4.46
N LYS A 41 -24.16 1.91 4.19
CA LYS A 41 -25.35 1.99 5.07
C LYS A 41 -25.16 1.14 6.31
N ASP A 42 -24.54 -0.04 6.16
CA ASP A 42 -24.28 -0.97 7.25
C ASP A 42 -22.79 -1.33 7.34
N TRP A 43 -22.06 -0.63 8.16
CA TRP A 43 -20.64 -0.86 8.42
C TRP A 43 -20.37 -2.23 9.05
N SER A 44 -21.33 -2.83 9.75
CA SER A 44 -21.13 -4.16 10.36
C SER A 44 -20.94 -5.29 9.33
N LYS A 45 -21.25 -5.02 8.07
CA LYS A 45 -21.15 -5.95 6.94
C LYS A 45 -19.83 -5.85 6.16
N ILE A 46 -18.91 -5.02 6.62
CA ILE A 46 -17.56 -4.98 6.02
C ILE A 46 -16.91 -6.36 6.12
N ASN A 47 -16.38 -6.81 5.02
CA ASN A 47 -15.65 -8.07 4.92
C ASN A 47 -14.16 -7.88 4.83
N ARG A 48 -13.73 -6.83 4.12
CA ARG A 48 -12.31 -6.62 3.83
C ARG A 48 -11.93 -5.16 3.97
N VAL A 49 -10.85 -4.95 4.70
CA VAL A 49 -10.01 -3.75 4.68
C VAL A 49 -8.59 -4.27 4.49
N TRP A 50 -8.12 -4.37 3.25
CA TRP A 50 -6.92 -5.10 2.90
C TRP A 50 -5.79 -4.19 2.43
N ALA A 51 -4.56 -4.65 2.69
CA ALA A 51 -3.32 -4.09 2.19
C ALA A 51 -3.22 -2.56 2.35
N PRO A 52 -3.42 -2.00 3.57
CA PRO A 52 -3.25 -0.59 3.78
C PRO A 52 -1.80 -0.19 3.51
N GLN A 53 -1.65 0.87 2.72
CA GLN A 53 -0.37 1.54 2.47
C GLN A 53 -0.49 3.01 2.88
N ILE A 54 0.64 3.68 3.06
CA ILE A 54 0.69 5.01 3.63
C ILE A 54 1.60 5.93 2.82
N PHE A 55 1.15 7.17 2.59
CA PHE A 55 1.92 8.24 1.95
C PHE A 55 1.78 9.53 2.74
N TRP A 56 2.88 10.25 3.01
CA TRP A 56 2.80 11.56 3.67
C TRP A 56 2.42 12.64 2.66
N ASP A 57 1.28 13.29 2.90
CA ASP A 57 0.83 14.44 2.11
C ASP A 57 1.03 15.74 2.92
N PRO A 58 2.06 16.54 2.62
CA PRO A 58 2.31 17.80 3.33
C PRO A 58 1.27 18.88 3.03
N ASN A 59 0.46 18.72 1.97
CA ASN A 59 -0.52 19.70 1.51
C ASN A 59 -1.92 19.44 2.06
N TYR A 60 -2.16 18.29 2.69
CA TYR A 60 -3.46 18.03 3.30
C TYR A 60 -3.78 19.06 4.38
N GLN A 61 -5.02 19.52 4.43
CA GLN A 61 -5.46 20.52 5.37
C GLN A 61 -6.63 20.01 6.21
N TRP A 62 -6.41 19.94 7.52
CA TRP A 62 -7.42 19.58 8.50
C TRP A 62 -8.38 20.73 8.73
N SER A 63 -9.61 20.41 9.19
CA SER A 63 -10.63 21.41 9.51
C SER A 63 -10.21 22.39 10.61
N ASP A 64 -9.28 22.02 11.48
CA ASP A 64 -8.70 22.88 12.53
C ASP A 64 -7.52 23.75 12.03
N GLY A 65 -7.25 23.76 10.72
CA GLY A 65 -6.20 24.54 10.07
C GLY A 65 -4.81 23.92 10.08
N LYS A 66 -4.62 22.77 10.74
CA LYS A 66 -3.35 22.03 10.69
C LYS A 66 -3.09 21.53 9.27
N LYS A 67 -1.81 21.51 8.90
CA LYS A 67 -1.35 21.01 7.60
C LYS A 67 -0.60 19.69 7.75
N GLY A 68 -0.64 18.91 6.67
CA GLY A 68 -0.02 17.60 6.57
C GLY A 68 -0.91 16.49 7.13
N GLY A 69 -0.88 15.34 6.48
CA GLY A 69 -1.61 14.15 6.89
C GLY A 69 -1.05 12.91 6.22
N TYR A 70 -1.25 11.78 6.86
CA TYR A 70 -0.97 10.51 6.24
C TYR A 70 -2.15 10.10 5.36
N PHE A 71 -1.94 10.07 4.07
CA PHE A 71 -2.82 9.48 3.09
C PHE A 71 -2.71 7.97 3.19
N ILE A 72 -3.74 7.32 3.73
CA ILE A 72 -3.80 5.87 3.91
C ILE A 72 -4.78 5.33 2.87
N TYR A 73 -4.32 4.45 2.02
CA TYR A 73 -5.13 3.86 0.96
C TYR A 73 -5.14 2.34 1.10
N TYR A 74 -6.26 1.73 0.78
CA TYR A 74 -6.53 0.32 1.04
C TYR A 74 -7.67 -0.18 0.15
N SER A 75 -7.74 -1.49 -0.02
CA SER A 75 -8.90 -2.13 -0.62
C SER A 75 -9.99 -2.27 0.43
N LEU A 76 -11.20 -1.89 0.10
CA LEU A 76 -12.35 -1.97 0.99
C LEU A 76 -13.49 -2.69 0.27
N TRP A 77 -14.20 -3.57 0.99
CA TRP A 77 -15.34 -4.29 0.45
C TRP A 77 -16.39 -4.59 1.52
N ASN A 78 -17.64 -4.25 1.18
CA ASN A 78 -18.85 -4.69 1.84
C ASN A 78 -19.66 -5.50 0.83
N ARG A 79 -19.69 -6.84 1.00
CA ARG A 79 -20.30 -7.74 0.02
C ARG A 79 -21.79 -7.52 -0.19
N ASP A 80 -22.49 -6.92 0.78
CA ASP A 80 -23.91 -6.67 0.70
C ASP A 80 -24.23 -5.38 -0.09
N GLU A 81 -23.25 -4.48 -0.25
CA GLU A 81 -23.40 -3.19 -0.90
C GLU A 81 -22.53 -3.00 -2.16
N GLU A 82 -21.52 -3.84 -2.34
CA GLU A 82 -20.57 -3.75 -3.46
C GLU A 82 -20.34 -5.11 -4.11
N ALA A 83 -20.14 -5.11 -5.42
CA ALA A 83 -19.90 -6.33 -6.19
C ALA A 83 -18.47 -6.88 -6.04
N TYR A 84 -17.49 -6.01 -5.70
CA TYR A 84 -16.06 -6.32 -5.63
C TYR A 84 -15.29 -5.33 -4.76
N ASP A 85 -14.03 -5.66 -4.43
CA ASP A 85 -13.10 -4.78 -3.74
C ASP A 85 -12.79 -3.53 -4.58
N ARG A 86 -12.87 -2.35 -3.96
CA ARG A 86 -12.52 -1.07 -4.56
C ARG A 86 -11.42 -0.40 -3.75
N MET A 87 -10.68 0.50 -4.40
CA MET A 87 -9.68 1.28 -3.71
C MET A 87 -10.28 2.51 -3.04
N TYR A 88 -10.04 2.62 -1.73
CA TYR A 88 -10.45 3.74 -0.89
C TYR A 88 -9.24 4.38 -0.22
N TYR A 89 -9.43 5.58 0.30
CA TYR A 89 -8.44 6.27 1.12
C TYR A 89 -9.08 6.98 2.31
N SER A 90 -8.28 7.19 3.32
CA SER A 90 -8.54 8.03 4.49
C SER A 90 -7.31 8.86 4.82
N TYR A 91 -7.46 9.95 5.54
CA TYR A 91 -6.33 10.68 6.12
C TYR A 91 -6.24 10.41 7.61
N ALA A 92 -5.03 10.17 8.12
CA ALA A 92 -4.72 10.14 9.55
C ALA A 92 -3.78 11.27 9.93
N ASP A 93 -3.90 11.74 11.17
CA ASP A 93 -2.97 12.72 11.73
C ASP A 93 -1.64 12.08 12.15
N GLU A 94 -0.64 12.89 12.47
CA GLU A 94 0.71 12.42 12.86
C GLU A 94 0.72 11.50 14.09
N THR A 95 -0.31 11.56 14.91
CA THR A 95 -0.43 10.77 16.14
C THR A 95 -1.28 9.52 15.98
N PHE A 96 -1.91 9.34 14.81
CA PHE A 96 -2.89 8.30 14.53
C PHE A 96 -4.10 8.29 15.49
N THR A 97 -4.44 9.47 16.05
CA THR A 97 -5.63 9.62 16.88
C THR A 97 -6.86 10.03 16.09
N ARG A 98 -6.67 10.48 14.86
CA ARG A 98 -7.72 10.93 13.94
C ARG A 98 -7.61 10.13 12.64
N LEU A 99 -8.75 9.63 12.17
CA LEU A 99 -8.89 9.00 10.86
C LEU A 99 -10.14 9.57 10.20
N THR A 100 -10.04 10.03 8.95
CA THR A 100 -11.22 10.47 8.19
C THR A 100 -12.00 9.27 7.67
N LYS A 101 -13.29 9.48 7.38
CA LYS A 101 -14.09 8.47 6.67
C LYS A 101 -13.45 8.04 5.36
N PRO A 102 -13.60 6.78 4.98
CA PRO A 102 -13.17 6.31 3.67
C PRO A 102 -13.79 7.13 2.54
N ARG A 103 -12.99 7.44 1.54
CA ARG A 103 -13.42 8.05 0.29
C ARG A 103 -12.97 7.18 -0.86
N LEU A 104 -13.81 7.02 -1.86
CA LEU A 104 -13.45 6.25 -3.05
C LEU A 104 -12.25 6.91 -3.73
N LEU A 105 -11.19 6.13 -3.96
CA LEU A 105 -10.01 6.59 -4.68
C LEU A 105 -10.22 6.48 -6.18
N PHE A 106 -10.69 5.33 -6.63
CA PHE A 106 -11.15 5.09 -7.99
C PHE A 106 -11.98 3.79 -8.07
N ASP A 107 -12.72 3.64 -9.16
CA ASP A 107 -13.43 2.42 -9.53
C ASP A 107 -13.28 2.23 -11.05
N TRP A 108 -12.60 1.16 -11.45
CA TRP A 108 -12.41 0.83 -12.87
C TRP A 108 -13.39 -0.23 -13.37
N GLY A 109 -14.42 -0.56 -12.58
CA GLY A 109 -15.45 -1.53 -12.93
C GLY A 109 -15.07 -2.99 -12.64
N TYR A 110 -13.98 -3.22 -11.91
CA TYR A 110 -13.53 -4.55 -11.46
C TYR A 110 -12.69 -4.46 -10.19
N ALA A 111 -12.53 -5.59 -9.51
CA ALA A 111 -11.77 -5.64 -8.26
C ALA A 111 -10.30 -5.29 -8.45
N THR A 112 -9.79 -4.42 -7.56
CA THR A 112 -8.38 -4.01 -7.49
C THR A 112 -7.91 -4.04 -6.05
N ILE A 113 -6.69 -4.56 -5.84
CA ILE A 113 -6.09 -4.68 -4.51
C ILE A 113 -4.59 -4.35 -4.54
N ASP A 114 -3.99 -4.23 -3.37
CA ASP A 114 -2.53 -4.16 -3.16
C ASP A 114 -1.86 -3.02 -3.92
N ALA A 115 -2.41 -1.81 -3.79
CA ALA A 115 -1.80 -0.63 -4.40
C ALA A 115 -0.54 -0.17 -3.65
N ASP A 116 0.46 0.31 -4.38
CA ASP A 116 1.62 1.03 -3.86
C ASP A 116 1.85 2.32 -4.67
N ILE A 117 1.75 3.48 -4.01
CA ILE A 117 1.80 4.81 -4.65
C ILE A 117 3.13 5.48 -4.37
N ASN A 118 3.78 5.97 -5.42
CA ASN A 118 5.03 6.72 -5.36
C ASN A 118 4.94 7.99 -6.21
N TYR A 119 5.55 9.08 -5.74
CA TYR A 119 5.72 10.29 -6.53
C TYR A 119 7.02 10.21 -7.33
N LEU A 120 6.95 10.41 -8.64
CA LEU A 120 8.12 10.40 -9.51
C LEU A 120 8.52 11.82 -9.91
N PRO A 121 9.63 12.35 -9.37
CA PRO A 121 10.14 13.65 -9.80
C PRO A 121 10.51 13.72 -11.28
N ALA A 122 10.75 12.56 -11.92
CA ALA A 122 11.14 12.46 -13.32
C ALA A 122 10.08 12.97 -14.31
N ASP A 123 8.80 12.86 -13.95
CA ASP A 123 7.67 13.33 -14.77
C ASP A 123 6.67 14.20 -13.99
N GLY A 124 6.83 14.31 -12.67
CA GLY A 124 5.95 15.11 -11.82
C GLY A 124 4.59 14.46 -11.54
N LEU A 125 4.46 13.15 -11.76
CA LEU A 125 3.24 12.39 -11.54
C LEU A 125 3.35 11.45 -10.32
N TYR A 126 2.20 11.08 -9.81
CA TYR A 126 2.06 9.93 -8.93
C TYR A 126 1.90 8.67 -9.76
N HIS A 127 2.68 7.65 -9.44
CA HIS A 127 2.62 6.34 -10.04
C HIS A 127 2.13 5.33 -9.01
N MET A 128 1.19 4.51 -9.40
CA MET A 128 0.65 3.42 -8.61
C MET A 128 0.96 2.10 -9.28
N MET A 129 1.55 1.19 -8.53
CA MET A 129 1.57 -0.23 -8.89
C MET A 129 0.38 -0.91 -8.22
N ILE A 130 -0.32 -1.79 -8.93
CA ILE A 130 -1.57 -2.39 -8.44
C ILE A 130 -1.84 -3.75 -9.06
N LYS A 131 -2.55 -4.60 -8.31
CA LYS A 131 -3.08 -5.88 -8.80
C LYS A 131 -4.54 -5.72 -9.24
N LYS A 132 -4.87 -6.27 -10.41
CA LYS A 132 -6.25 -6.51 -10.84
C LYS A 132 -6.68 -7.91 -10.40
N GLU A 133 -7.85 -8.03 -9.78
CA GLU A 133 -8.45 -9.33 -9.50
C GLU A 133 -9.25 -9.83 -10.70
N GLY A 134 -8.85 -10.96 -11.22
CA GLY A 134 -9.41 -11.51 -12.47
C GLY A 134 -8.76 -10.93 -13.73
N GLY A 135 -9.04 -11.55 -14.87
CA GLY A 135 -8.46 -11.17 -16.14
C GLY A 135 -6.98 -11.55 -16.29
N LYS A 136 -6.21 -10.70 -16.96
CA LYS A 136 -4.79 -10.89 -17.24
C LYS A 136 -3.98 -10.85 -15.95
N PRO A 137 -3.19 -11.89 -15.62
CA PRO A 137 -2.35 -11.88 -14.42
C PRO A 137 -1.21 -10.89 -14.57
N GLY A 138 -0.75 -10.33 -13.42
CA GLY A 138 0.39 -9.40 -13.38
C GLY A 138 0.16 -8.25 -12.40
N LEU A 139 1.14 -7.33 -12.37
CA LEU A 139 1.09 -6.11 -11.60
C LEU A 139 1.18 -4.92 -12.54
N PHE A 140 0.26 -4.00 -12.46
CA PHE A 140 0.00 -2.98 -13.45
C PHE A 140 0.35 -1.59 -12.93
N THR A 141 0.71 -0.68 -13.82
CA THR A 141 0.93 0.72 -13.49
C THR A 141 -0.30 1.57 -13.82
N SER A 142 -0.53 2.59 -13.02
CA SER A 142 -1.47 3.67 -13.26
C SER A 142 -0.84 4.98 -12.82
N THR A 143 -1.22 6.10 -13.43
CA THR A 143 -0.66 7.41 -13.11
C THR A 143 -1.74 8.43 -12.79
N ALA A 144 -1.38 9.43 -11.98
CA ALA A 144 -2.27 10.53 -11.64
C ALA A 144 -1.50 11.84 -11.39
N PRO A 145 -2.12 13.00 -11.62
CA PRO A 145 -1.52 14.30 -11.31
C PRO A 145 -1.55 14.64 -9.82
N SER A 146 -2.36 13.93 -9.03
CA SER A 146 -2.46 14.10 -7.58
C SER A 146 -2.72 12.78 -6.87
N LEU A 147 -2.49 12.72 -5.54
CA LEU A 147 -2.74 11.52 -4.73
C LEU A 147 -4.19 11.01 -4.84
N THR A 148 -5.14 11.91 -4.97
CA THR A 148 -6.57 11.57 -5.09
C THR A 148 -7.04 11.38 -6.53
N GLY A 149 -6.12 11.40 -7.50
CA GLY A 149 -6.44 11.18 -8.91
C GLY A 149 -6.66 12.47 -9.73
N PRO A 150 -7.33 12.39 -10.89
CA PRO A 150 -7.87 11.15 -11.46
C PRO A 150 -6.78 10.15 -11.87
N TRP A 151 -6.98 8.89 -11.53
CA TRP A 151 -6.07 7.80 -11.88
C TRP A 151 -6.38 7.27 -13.28
N SER A 152 -5.35 7.11 -14.11
CA SER A 152 -5.50 6.49 -15.43
C SER A 152 -5.94 5.03 -15.31
N LEU A 153 -6.50 4.47 -16.37
CA LEU A 153 -6.65 3.02 -16.47
C LEU A 153 -5.27 2.35 -16.40
N PRO A 154 -5.18 1.11 -15.90
CA PRO A 154 -3.94 0.36 -15.86
C PRO A 154 -3.32 0.19 -17.25
N ASP A 155 -2.00 0.31 -17.30
CA ASP A 155 -1.24 0.05 -18.53
C ASP A 155 -1.16 -1.47 -18.76
N ASP A 156 -1.76 -1.94 -19.86
CA ASP A 156 -1.79 -3.35 -20.25
C ASP A 156 -0.64 -3.75 -21.20
N GLU A 157 0.23 -2.81 -21.58
CA GLU A 157 1.37 -3.04 -22.49
C GLU A 157 2.68 -3.14 -21.70
N ASP A 158 2.90 -2.27 -20.70
CA ASP A 158 4.10 -2.27 -19.86
C ASP A 158 3.72 -2.53 -18.39
N TYR A 159 3.81 -3.80 -17.99
CA TYR A 159 3.45 -4.28 -16.67
C TYR A 159 4.32 -5.47 -16.26
N ILE A 160 4.26 -5.89 -15.00
CA ILE A 160 5.02 -7.02 -14.49
C ILE A 160 4.27 -8.32 -14.81
N ASP A 161 4.78 -9.12 -15.75
CA ASP A 161 4.21 -10.38 -16.24
C ASP A 161 5.21 -11.56 -16.22
N PHE A 162 6.36 -11.42 -15.58
CA PHE A 162 7.44 -12.43 -15.57
C PHE A 162 6.99 -13.81 -15.11
N GLU A 163 5.91 -13.86 -14.34
CA GLU A 163 5.39 -15.09 -13.76
C GLU A 163 4.42 -15.84 -14.68
N GLY A 164 4.13 -15.29 -15.88
CA GLY A 164 3.18 -15.85 -16.83
C GLY A 164 1.79 -15.97 -16.20
N ASN A 165 1.25 -17.20 -16.15
CA ASN A 165 -0.07 -17.46 -15.54
C ASN A 165 -0.05 -17.58 -14.01
N LYS A 166 1.10 -17.45 -13.37
CA LYS A 166 1.20 -17.49 -11.91
C LYS A 166 0.70 -16.19 -11.29
N LYS A 167 0.17 -16.30 -10.10
CA LYS A 167 -0.43 -15.16 -9.40
C LYS A 167 0.62 -14.41 -8.58
N CYS A 168 0.66 -13.09 -8.76
CA CYS A 168 1.50 -12.17 -7.99
C CYS A 168 0.64 -11.11 -7.29
N GLU A 169 1.15 -10.60 -6.17
CA GLU A 169 0.52 -9.54 -5.39
C GLU A 169 1.50 -8.86 -4.44
N GLY A 170 1.02 -7.97 -3.58
CA GLY A 170 1.80 -7.39 -2.50
C GLY A 170 2.95 -6.52 -2.98
N VAL A 171 2.69 -5.68 -3.98
CA VAL A 171 3.71 -4.84 -4.61
C VAL A 171 4.20 -3.75 -3.65
N SER A 172 5.51 -3.47 -3.69
CA SER A 172 6.13 -2.31 -3.05
C SER A 172 7.34 -1.83 -3.85
N ALA A 173 7.35 -0.55 -4.21
CA ALA A 173 8.38 0.06 -5.03
C ALA A 173 9.33 0.92 -4.19
N PHE A 174 10.61 0.91 -4.54
CA PHE A 174 11.63 1.70 -3.87
C PHE A 174 12.82 2.02 -4.77
N GLN A 175 13.60 3.03 -4.38
CA GLN A 175 14.87 3.39 -5.03
C GLN A 175 16.03 3.18 -4.07
N LEU A 176 17.16 2.68 -4.59
CA LEU A 176 18.41 2.64 -3.85
C LEU A 176 19.06 4.02 -3.80
N ALA A 177 19.86 4.26 -2.77
CA ALA A 177 20.59 5.52 -2.65
C ALA A 177 21.59 5.69 -3.78
N GLY A 178 21.44 6.75 -4.58
CA GLY A 178 22.32 7.06 -5.73
C GLY A 178 21.95 6.33 -7.03
N ASP A 179 20.81 5.63 -7.05
CA ASP A 179 20.25 4.99 -8.25
C ASP A 179 18.88 5.63 -8.53
N ASP A 180 18.63 6.12 -9.74
CA ASP A 180 17.35 6.68 -10.15
C ASP A 180 16.39 5.62 -10.72
N SER A 181 16.86 4.38 -10.88
CA SER A 181 15.99 3.25 -11.25
C SER A 181 15.12 2.81 -10.07
N TRP A 182 13.98 2.22 -10.39
CA TRP A 182 13.07 1.64 -9.42
C TRP A 182 13.32 0.14 -9.23
N HIS A 183 13.10 -0.31 -8.01
CA HIS A 183 13.06 -1.71 -7.63
C HIS A 183 11.66 -2.02 -7.14
N ILE A 184 11.04 -3.05 -7.69
CA ILE A 184 9.66 -3.43 -7.39
C ILE A 184 9.67 -4.79 -6.74
N GLY A 185 9.39 -4.83 -5.43
CA GLY A 185 9.22 -6.06 -4.67
C GLY A 185 7.79 -6.57 -4.78
N TYR A 186 7.59 -7.89 -4.89
CA TYR A 186 6.29 -8.53 -4.96
C TYR A 186 6.37 -10.01 -4.59
N ILE A 187 5.25 -10.62 -4.27
CA ILE A 187 5.17 -12.08 -4.03
C ILE A 187 4.55 -12.80 -5.23
N GLU A 188 5.16 -13.89 -5.65
CA GLU A 188 4.54 -14.94 -6.44
C GLU A 188 4.02 -16.00 -5.46
N TYR A 189 2.69 -16.15 -5.35
CA TYR A 189 2.07 -16.95 -4.29
C TYR A 189 1.40 -18.26 -4.77
N SER A 190 1.41 -18.53 -6.06
CA SER A 190 0.85 -19.76 -6.61
C SER A 190 1.84 -20.92 -6.63
N SER A 191 3.12 -20.68 -6.42
CA SER A 191 4.15 -21.74 -6.25
C SER A 191 4.25 -22.22 -4.80
N ASN A 192 4.87 -23.39 -4.63
CA ASN A 192 5.21 -23.93 -3.31
C ASN A 192 6.70 -24.33 -3.30
N PRO A 193 7.59 -23.65 -2.55
CA PRO A 193 7.27 -22.48 -1.70
C PRO A 193 6.90 -21.23 -2.51
N LYS A 194 6.22 -20.28 -1.85
CA LYS A 194 5.99 -18.94 -2.39
C LYS A 194 7.30 -18.19 -2.54
N HIS A 195 7.43 -17.38 -3.59
CA HIS A 195 8.65 -16.61 -3.87
C HIS A 195 8.41 -15.13 -3.67
N TYR A 196 9.29 -14.46 -2.88
CA TYR A 196 9.33 -13.00 -2.85
C TYR A 196 10.42 -12.54 -3.83
N ARG A 197 10.02 -11.72 -4.79
CA ARG A 197 10.86 -11.32 -5.92
C ARG A 197 11.06 -9.82 -5.97
N ILE A 198 12.13 -9.38 -6.59
CA ILE A 198 12.35 -8.00 -6.98
C ILE A 198 12.67 -7.97 -8.47
N CYS A 199 12.01 -7.08 -9.21
CA CYS A 199 12.42 -6.68 -10.55
C CYS A 199 12.88 -5.21 -10.55
N ARG A 200 13.46 -4.79 -11.67
CA ARG A 200 13.87 -3.39 -11.89
C ARG A 200 12.95 -2.72 -12.91
N ALA A 201 12.84 -1.40 -12.77
CA ALA A 201 12.24 -0.51 -13.75
C ALA A 201 13.13 0.72 -13.94
N ASP A 202 12.95 1.45 -15.03
CA ASP A 202 13.65 2.72 -15.25
C ASP A 202 13.15 3.83 -14.31
N LYS A 203 13.70 5.03 -14.46
CA LYS A 203 13.33 6.19 -13.63
C LYS A 203 11.87 6.65 -13.78
N TYR A 204 11.17 6.20 -14.81
CA TYR A 204 9.75 6.45 -15.07
C TYR A 204 8.86 5.31 -14.61
N MET A 205 9.40 4.34 -13.86
CA MET A 205 8.71 3.12 -13.40
C MET A 205 8.15 2.32 -14.59
N ARG A 206 8.97 2.20 -15.65
CA ARG A 206 8.68 1.53 -16.91
C ARG A 206 9.79 0.54 -17.26
N ASN A 207 9.57 -0.24 -18.33
CA ASN A 207 10.57 -1.17 -18.84
C ASN A 207 11.02 -2.20 -17.81
N PHE A 208 10.05 -2.90 -17.20
CA PHE A 208 10.31 -3.90 -16.17
C PHE A 208 11.23 -5.00 -16.66
N ASN A 209 12.22 -5.37 -15.85
CA ASN A 209 13.24 -6.36 -16.21
C ASN A 209 13.92 -6.99 -14.99
N ASN A 210 14.78 -8.02 -15.24
CA ASN A 210 15.65 -8.65 -14.25
C ASN A 210 14.97 -9.13 -12.97
N PRO A 211 13.91 -9.96 -13.04
CA PRO A 211 13.28 -10.50 -11.85
C PRO A 211 14.25 -11.46 -11.13
N THR A 212 14.43 -11.26 -9.83
CA THR A 212 15.32 -12.06 -8.96
C THR A 212 14.63 -12.41 -7.66
N ASP A 213 14.88 -13.60 -7.14
CA ASP A 213 14.39 -14.01 -5.82
C ASP A 213 15.18 -13.33 -4.70
N ILE A 214 14.48 -12.85 -3.68
CA ILE A 214 15.12 -12.40 -2.44
C ILE A 214 15.41 -13.62 -1.58
N LYS A 215 16.68 -13.76 -1.20
CA LYS A 215 17.13 -14.85 -0.31
C LYS A 215 16.90 -14.48 1.16
N GLY A 216 16.61 -15.49 1.98
CA GLY A 216 16.51 -15.33 3.43
C GLY A 216 15.18 -14.73 3.91
N VAL A 217 14.20 -14.56 3.03
CA VAL A 217 12.86 -14.10 3.37
C VAL A 217 11.91 -15.28 3.20
N ASN A 218 11.37 -15.78 4.30
CA ASN A 218 10.48 -16.94 4.32
C ASN A 218 9.03 -16.50 4.53
N GLY A 219 8.16 -16.79 3.57
CA GLY A 219 6.72 -16.65 3.67
C GLY A 219 6.17 -15.20 3.80
N PRO A 220 6.85 -14.13 3.33
CA PRO A 220 6.23 -12.81 3.34
C PRO A 220 5.08 -12.80 2.34
N GLN A 221 4.04 -12.03 2.66
CA GLN A 221 2.99 -11.72 1.68
C GLN A 221 3.17 -10.31 1.12
N HIS A 222 3.51 -9.36 1.98
CA HIS A 222 3.77 -7.98 1.61
C HIS A 222 5.09 -7.53 2.22
N GLY A 223 5.81 -6.68 1.51
CA GLY A 223 7.01 -6.02 1.99
C GLY A 223 6.85 -4.51 1.93
N SER A 224 7.57 -3.81 2.78
CA SER A 224 7.78 -2.38 2.67
C SER A 224 9.26 -2.09 2.78
N PHE A 225 9.73 -1.11 2.03
CA PHE A 225 11.13 -0.76 1.97
C PHE A 225 11.32 0.66 2.45
N MET A 226 12.29 0.88 3.33
CA MET A 226 12.64 2.19 3.83
C MET A 226 14.14 2.42 3.83
N ARG A 227 14.51 3.67 3.62
CA ARG A 227 15.92 4.08 3.70
C ARG A 227 16.33 4.20 5.15
N LEU A 228 17.45 3.57 5.51
CA LEU A 228 18.05 3.66 6.84
C LEU A 228 19.35 4.45 6.81
N THR A 229 19.64 5.18 7.87
CA THR A 229 20.98 5.68 8.14
C THR A 229 21.88 4.52 8.63
N LYS A 230 23.20 4.67 8.49
CA LYS A 230 24.17 3.69 9.04
C LYS A 230 23.99 3.45 10.54
N LYS A 231 23.56 4.47 11.28
CA LYS A 231 23.32 4.38 12.73
C LYS A 231 22.10 3.52 13.05
N GLU A 232 21.00 3.74 12.36
CA GLU A 232 19.77 2.95 12.49
C GLU A 232 20.01 1.50 12.09
N TYR A 233 20.66 1.25 10.96
CA TYR A 233 21.01 -0.10 10.53
C TYR A 233 21.82 -0.85 11.60
N LYS A 234 22.90 -0.26 12.13
CA LYS A 234 23.71 -0.87 13.19
C LYS A 234 22.90 -1.15 14.47
N LYS A 235 21.97 -0.28 14.82
CA LYS A 235 21.08 -0.47 15.97
C LYS A 235 20.17 -1.68 15.78
N LEU A 236 19.53 -1.78 14.60
CA LEU A 236 18.66 -2.89 14.26
C LEU A 236 19.43 -4.21 14.16
N GLU A 237 20.60 -4.22 13.53
CA GLU A 237 21.48 -5.40 13.45
C GLU A 237 21.85 -5.93 14.84
N LYS A 238 22.25 -5.03 15.75
CA LYS A 238 22.56 -5.41 17.14
C LYS A 238 21.36 -5.99 17.86
N TRP A 239 20.19 -5.38 17.68
CA TRP A 239 18.95 -5.86 18.28
C TRP A 239 18.55 -7.23 17.75
N GLY A 240 18.65 -7.46 16.41
CA GLY A 240 18.37 -8.76 15.79
C GLY A 240 19.28 -9.86 16.36
N LYS A 241 20.60 -9.65 16.36
CA LYS A 241 21.57 -10.60 16.92
C LYS A 241 21.32 -10.95 18.40
N SER A 242 20.78 -10.01 19.19
CA SER A 242 20.46 -10.29 20.60
C SER A 242 19.25 -11.21 20.76
N ARG A 243 18.43 -11.38 19.73
CA ARG A 243 17.25 -12.26 19.72
C ARG A 243 17.51 -13.65 19.19
N GLU A 244 18.54 -13.81 18.37
CA GLU A 244 18.96 -15.12 17.85
C GLU A 244 19.68 -15.96 18.91
N SER A 245 20.11 -15.33 20.02
CA SER A 245 20.84 -15.99 21.11
C SER A 245 19.93 -16.45 22.26
N HIS A 246 18.63 -16.45 22.07
CA HIS A 246 17.60 -16.99 22.98
C HIS A 246 16.67 -17.94 22.24
#